data_e603f525c67fefd9269d92649cfd7bb7
#
_entry.id   e603f525c67fefd9269d92649cfd7bb7
#
_cell.length_a   1.000
_cell.length_b   1.000
_cell.length_c   1.000
_cell.angle_alpha   90.00
_cell.angle_beta   90.00
_cell.angle_gamma   90.00
#
_symmetry.space_group_name_H-M   'P 1'
#
loop_
_entity.id
_entity.type
_entity.pdbx_description
1 polymer ?
#
loop_
_entity_poly.entity_id
_entity_poly.type
_entity_poly.pdbx_seq_one_letter_code
_entity_poly.pdbx_strand_id
1 'polypeptide(L)'
;MGPPQYSLSFDQFQQYAKKGNLVPLYREILADYETPVSAFAKIDHGPSAYLLESIEGGEKWARYSFLGSGAPAVVYEEQGDLFLVQGARKKRIASRGNPLERLREIMESYRPITVPGLPPFVGGAVGYLSYDMVRTFEDLPARQKDPLNLPDFAFLLTDIMLIFDNVAQKIKVVATAHVTSKGPRAIKSAYRSATERIERTIARLRR
;
A
#
# COMPACT_ATOMS: atom_id res chain seq x y z
N MET A 1 -14.98 25.03 -10.76
CA MET A 1 -14.73 23.58 -10.74
C MET A 1 -15.85 22.90 -9.96
N GLY A 2 -16.52 21.88 -10.55
CA GLY A 2 -17.49 21.06 -9.83
C GLY A 2 -16.86 20.31 -8.63
N PRO A 3 -17.68 19.73 -7.73
CA PRO A 3 -17.18 18.95 -6.62
C PRO A 3 -16.30 17.79 -7.14
N PRO A 4 -15.26 17.39 -6.38
CA PRO A 4 -14.38 16.29 -6.78
C PRO A 4 -15.18 14.99 -6.95
N GLN A 5 -15.02 14.34 -8.10
CA GLN A 5 -15.71 13.09 -8.40
C GLN A 5 -14.84 11.91 -7.95
N TYR A 6 -15.28 11.21 -6.90
CA TYR A 6 -14.67 9.96 -6.44
C TYR A 6 -15.31 8.75 -7.11
N SER A 7 -14.60 7.62 -7.11
CA SER A 7 -15.09 6.35 -7.66
C SER A 7 -16.36 5.82 -7.00
N LEU A 8 -16.59 6.18 -5.74
CA LEU A 8 -17.78 5.83 -4.97
C LEU A 8 -18.37 7.08 -4.30
N SER A 9 -19.69 7.24 -4.39
CA SER A 9 -20.42 8.13 -3.49
C SER A 9 -20.39 7.60 -2.06
N PHE A 10 -20.74 8.43 -1.07
CA PHE A 10 -20.81 7.97 0.32
C PHE A 10 -21.79 6.81 0.51
N ASP A 11 -22.94 6.84 -0.17
CA ASP A 11 -23.95 5.77 -0.08
C ASP A 11 -23.44 4.45 -0.66
N GLN A 12 -22.75 4.50 -1.81
CA GLN A 12 -22.09 3.33 -2.40
C GLN A 12 -21.01 2.78 -1.46
N PHE A 13 -20.15 3.65 -0.92
CA PHE A 13 -19.11 3.28 0.02
C PHE A 13 -19.72 2.56 1.26
N GLN A 14 -20.82 3.07 1.79
CA GLN A 14 -21.51 2.47 2.92
C GLN A 14 -22.02 1.06 2.60
N GLN A 15 -22.49 0.80 1.38
CA GLN A 15 -22.90 -0.54 0.96
C GLN A 15 -21.71 -1.50 0.85
N TYR A 16 -20.57 -1.04 0.33
CA TYR A 16 -19.35 -1.83 0.28
C TYR A 16 -18.80 -2.13 1.68
N ALA A 17 -18.84 -1.18 2.60
CA ALA A 17 -18.38 -1.33 3.99
C ALA A 17 -19.17 -2.39 4.80
N LYS A 18 -20.36 -2.78 4.35
CA LYS A 18 -21.11 -3.91 4.94
C LYS A 18 -20.51 -5.26 4.56
N LYS A 19 -19.86 -5.36 3.38
CA LYS A 19 -19.33 -6.61 2.81
C LYS A 19 -17.89 -6.90 3.24
N GLY A 20 -17.08 -5.87 3.51
CA GLY A 20 -15.69 -5.99 3.95
C GLY A 20 -15.27 -4.83 4.83
N ASN A 21 -14.02 -4.85 5.30
CA ASN A 21 -13.49 -3.79 6.15
C ASN A 21 -12.40 -2.95 5.48
N LEU A 22 -12.04 -3.29 4.24
CA LEU A 22 -11.02 -2.57 3.49
C LEU A 22 -11.60 -2.17 2.12
N VAL A 23 -12.03 -0.90 2.02
CA VAL A 23 -12.75 -0.38 0.84
C VAL A 23 -11.87 0.62 0.11
N PRO A 24 -11.38 0.30 -1.10
CA PRO A 24 -10.62 1.24 -1.90
C PRO A 24 -11.54 2.34 -2.46
N LEU A 25 -11.06 3.56 -2.39
CA LEU A 25 -11.67 4.74 -2.97
C LEU A 25 -10.62 5.43 -3.83
N TYR A 26 -10.97 5.90 -5.02
CA TYR A 26 -10.02 6.59 -5.88
C TYR A 26 -10.62 7.81 -6.56
N ARG A 27 -9.71 8.68 -6.99
CA ARG A 27 -9.97 9.76 -7.92
C ARG A 27 -9.00 9.64 -9.09
N GLU A 28 -9.51 9.85 -10.29
CA GLU A 28 -8.74 9.81 -11.52
C GLU A 28 -8.33 11.22 -11.92
N ILE A 29 -7.08 11.38 -12.34
CA ILE A 29 -6.51 12.63 -12.91
C ILE A 29 -5.72 12.29 -14.17
N LEU A 30 -5.52 13.27 -15.05
CA LEU A 30 -4.68 13.12 -16.24
C LEU A 30 -3.21 13.07 -15.85
N ALA A 31 -2.44 12.30 -16.61
CA ALA A 31 -0.99 12.14 -16.44
C ALA A 31 -0.17 12.95 -17.48
N ASP A 32 -0.74 14.01 -18.05
CA ASP A 32 -0.17 14.72 -19.20
C ASP A 32 1.25 15.27 -18.95
N TYR A 33 1.58 15.59 -17.70
CA TYR A 33 2.86 16.19 -17.31
C TYR A 33 3.66 15.35 -16.31
N GLU A 34 3.15 14.18 -15.91
CA GLU A 34 3.76 13.36 -14.89
C GLU A 34 4.20 12.01 -15.45
N THR A 35 5.42 11.63 -15.10
CA THR A 35 5.89 10.25 -15.18
C THR A 35 5.80 9.59 -13.80
N PRO A 36 5.85 8.26 -13.69
CA PRO A 36 5.91 7.60 -12.38
C PRO A 36 7.07 8.13 -11.51
N VAL A 37 8.24 8.38 -12.10
CA VAL A 37 9.43 8.90 -11.38
C VAL A 37 9.21 10.34 -10.91
N SER A 38 8.67 11.24 -11.78
CA SER A 38 8.42 12.63 -11.37
C SER A 38 7.37 12.72 -10.29
N ALA A 39 6.29 11.93 -10.41
CA ALA A 39 5.26 11.85 -9.40
C ALA A 39 5.78 11.28 -8.07
N PHE A 40 6.65 10.26 -8.13
CA PHE A 40 7.29 9.71 -6.94
C PHE A 40 8.10 10.77 -6.21
N ALA A 41 8.94 11.53 -6.91
CA ALA A 41 9.73 12.62 -6.30
C ALA A 41 8.85 13.68 -5.60
N LYS A 42 7.63 13.94 -6.10
CA LYS A 42 6.69 14.89 -5.52
C LYS A 42 5.95 14.36 -4.29
N ILE A 43 5.66 13.06 -4.23
CA ILE A 43 4.93 12.46 -3.11
C ILE A 43 5.84 11.87 -2.05
N ASP A 44 7.12 11.63 -2.36
CA ASP A 44 8.06 11.05 -1.40
C ASP A 44 8.27 12.00 -0.21
N HIS A 45 7.99 11.49 0.98
CA HIS A 45 8.06 12.24 2.24
C HIS A 45 8.36 11.33 3.43
N GLY A 46 9.42 10.57 3.33
CA GLY A 46 9.87 9.77 4.45
C GLY A 46 10.42 8.40 4.08
N PRO A 47 10.82 7.62 5.06
CA PRO A 47 11.56 6.38 4.85
C PRO A 47 10.71 5.23 4.27
N SER A 48 9.39 5.40 4.22
CA SER A 48 8.44 4.34 3.82
C SER A 48 7.83 4.65 2.46
N ALA A 49 8.63 4.53 1.40
CA ALA A 49 8.21 4.80 0.03
C ALA A 49 8.59 3.67 -0.92
N TYR A 50 7.84 3.52 -2.01
CA TYR A 50 8.12 2.54 -3.06
C TYR A 50 7.69 3.04 -4.43
N LEU A 51 8.38 2.57 -5.46
CA LEU A 51 8.05 2.72 -6.87
C LEU A 51 8.24 1.38 -7.54
N LEU A 52 7.15 0.84 -8.10
CA LEU A 52 7.13 -0.39 -8.88
C LEU A 52 6.78 -0.02 -10.32
N GLU A 53 7.77 -0.05 -11.18
CA GLU A 53 7.62 0.19 -12.61
C GLU A 53 7.83 -1.09 -13.39
N SER A 54 7.01 -1.29 -14.42
CA SER A 54 7.22 -2.33 -15.42
C SER A 54 7.46 -1.67 -16.77
N ILE A 55 8.63 -1.91 -17.36
CA ILE A 55 9.09 -1.28 -18.60
C ILE A 55 8.95 -2.24 -19.78
N GLU A 56 9.04 -3.55 -19.55
CA GLU A 56 9.02 -4.56 -20.60
C GLU A 56 7.75 -5.41 -20.57
N GLY A 57 7.25 -5.81 -21.75
CA GLY A 57 6.19 -6.80 -21.87
C GLY A 57 4.91 -6.36 -22.60
N GLY A 58 4.89 -5.18 -23.22
CA GLY A 58 3.76 -4.69 -24.01
C GLY A 58 2.52 -4.33 -23.18
N GLU A 59 1.38 -4.06 -23.84
CA GLU A 59 0.16 -3.53 -23.22
C GLU A 59 -0.43 -4.39 -22.07
N LYS A 60 -0.09 -5.67 -21.99
CA LYS A 60 -0.64 -6.58 -20.97
C LYS A 60 0.15 -6.59 -19.67
N TRP A 61 1.49 -6.44 -19.71
CA TRP A 61 2.37 -6.60 -18.56
C TRP A 61 2.88 -5.27 -18.02
N ALA A 62 3.18 -4.30 -18.90
CA ALA A 62 3.73 -3.00 -18.55
C ALA A 62 2.66 -1.89 -18.41
N ARG A 63 1.40 -2.26 -18.29
CA ARG A 63 0.30 -1.28 -18.27
C ARG A 63 0.32 -0.38 -17.04
N TYR A 64 0.66 -0.91 -15.88
CA TYR A 64 0.53 -0.17 -14.63
C TYR A 64 1.86 0.02 -13.93
N SER A 65 2.10 1.24 -13.42
CA SER A 65 3.13 1.52 -12.43
C SER A 65 2.46 1.89 -11.11
N PHE A 66 3.05 1.42 -9.99
CA PHE A 66 2.50 1.60 -8.66
C PHE A 66 3.51 2.32 -7.78
N LEU A 67 3.09 3.37 -7.09
CA LEU A 67 3.97 4.12 -6.20
C LEU A 67 3.22 4.60 -4.97
N GLY A 68 3.91 4.69 -3.86
CA GLY A 68 3.36 5.17 -2.60
C GLY A 68 4.44 5.68 -1.66
N SER A 69 4.04 6.52 -0.72
CA SER A 69 4.91 7.08 0.31
C SER A 69 4.14 7.32 1.59
N GLY A 70 4.84 7.25 2.73
CA GLY A 70 4.24 7.48 4.03
C GLY A 70 3.32 6.35 4.48
N ALA A 71 3.70 5.10 4.27
CA ALA A 71 2.96 3.94 4.74
C ALA A 71 2.69 4.06 6.26
N PRO A 72 1.43 3.82 6.72
CA PRO A 72 1.06 3.98 8.13
C PRO A 72 1.68 2.93 9.04
N ALA A 73 2.16 1.84 8.47
CA ALA A 73 2.80 0.76 9.22
C ALA A 73 3.87 0.06 8.40
N VAL A 74 4.90 -0.42 9.10
CA VAL A 74 5.99 -1.24 8.56
C VAL A 74 6.11 -2.49 9.42
N VAL A 75 6.18 -3.65 8.79
CA VAL A 75 6.50 -4.93 9.44
C VAL A 75 7.88 -5.35 8.98
N TYR A 76 8.80 -5.58 9.89
CA TYR A 76 10.15 -6.05 9.55
C TYR A 76 10.72 -6.99 10.59
N GLU A 77 11.70 -7.78 10.19
CA GLU A 77 12.46 -8.67 11.04
C GLU A 77 13.73 -7.98 11.53
N GLU A 78 14.08 -8.18 12.79
CA GLU A 78 15.35 -7.75 13.40
C GLU A 78 15.79 -8.80 14.42
N GLN A 79 16.92 -9.44 14.18
CA GLN A 79 17.53 -10.46 15.07
C GLN A 79 16.60 -11.64 15.39
N GLY A 80 15.78 -12.07 14.41
CA GLY A 80 14.82 -13.16 14.56
C GLY A 80 13.50 -12.78 15.20
N ASP A 81 13.34 -11.51 15.59
CA ASP A 81 12.09 -10.97 16.12
C ASP A 81 11.36 -10.14 15.03
N LEU A 82 10.04 -10.22 15.01
CA LEU A 82 9.23 -9.38 14.15
C LEU A 82 8.71 -8.16 14.88
N PHE A 83 8.84 -7.02 14.22
CA PHE A 83 8.37 -5.73 14.70
C PHE A 83 7.32 -5.13 13.78
N LEU A 84 6.29 -4.55 14.37
CA LEU A 84 5.34 -3.66 13.72
C LEU A 84 5.64 -2.23 14.19
N VAL A 85 5.94 -1.35 13.23
CA VAL A 85 6.17 0.08 13.48
C VAL A 85 4.99 0.87 12.92
N GLN A 86 4.39 1.73 13.76
CA GLN A 86 3.30 2.63 13.41
C GLN A 86 3.62 4.03 13.96
N GLY A 87 4.07 4.94 13.09
CA GLY A 87 4.61 6.23 13.51
C GLY A 87 5.82 6.05 14.46
N ALA A 88 5.79 6.65 15.64
CA ALA A 88 6.85 6.51 16.65
C ALA A 88 6.75 5.20 17.48
N ARG A 89 5.74 4.39 17.28
CA ARG A 89 5.47 3.18 18.06
C ARG A 89 6.13 1.97 17.40
N LYS A 90 7.15 1.37 18.04
CA LYS A 90 7.71 0.07 17.68
C LYS A 90 7.16 -0.99 18.66
N LYS A 91 6.52 -2.01 18.13
CA LYS A 91 5.98 -3.14 18.91
C LYS A 91 6.53 -4.45 18.37
N ARG A 92 7.12 -5.28 19.25
CA ARG A 92 7.43 -6.67 18.93
C ARG A 92 6.13 -7.46 18.83
N ILE A 93 5.88 -8.10 17.70
CA ILE A 93 4.65 -8.86 17.42
C ILE A 93 4.86 -10.36 17.41
N ALA A 94 6.10 -10.83 17.21
CA ALA A 94 6.48 -12.23 17.33
C ALA A 94 7.94 -12.33 17.73
N SER A 95 8.29 -13.45 18.39
CA SER A 95 9.64 -13.84 18.74
C SER A 95 9.86 -15.22 18.14
N ARG A 96 10.81 -15.32 17.21
CA ARG A 96 11.14 -16.52 16.44
C ARG A 96 9.94 -17.12 15.70
N GLY A 97 10.16 -17.82 14.64
CA GLY A 97 9.14 -18.47 13.81
C GLY A 97 9.18 -17.95 12.37
N ASN A 98 8.25 -18.42 11.53
CA ASN A 98 8.18 -18.03 10.13
C ASN A 98 7.56 -16.61 10.00
N PRO A 99 8.33 -15.59 9.55
CA PRO A 99 7.82 -14.23 9.44
C PRO A 99 6.70 -14.09 8.40
N LEU A 100 6.65 -14.96 7.39
CA LEU A 100 5.58 -14.95 6.39
C LEU A 100 4.24 -15.39 6.97
N GLU A 101 4.23 -16.34 7.91
CA GLU A 101 2.99 -16.72 8.61
C GLU A 101 2.44 -15.56 9.44
N ARG A 102 3.33 -14.80 10.09
CA ARG A 102 2.93 -13.62 10.85
C ARG A 102 2.41 -12.49 9.96
N LEU A 103 3.04 -12.27 8.81
CA LEU A 103 2.51 -11.32 7.83
C LEU A 103 1.12 -11.78 7.35
N ARG A 104 0.94 -13.08 7.07
CA ARG A 104 -0.36 -13.63 6.70
C ARG A 104 -1.42 -13.37 7.76
N GLU A 105 -1.14 -13.66 9.03
CA GLU A 105 -2.07 -13.38 10.14
C GLU A 105 -2.48 -11.90 10.20
N ILE A 106 -1.54 -10.97 10.01
CA ILE A 106 -1.83 -9.54 9.93
C ILE A 106 -2.77 -9.27 8.75
N MET A 107 -2.45 -9.81 7.57
CA MET A 107 -3.21 -9.56 6.34
C MET A 107 -4.61 -10.19 6.39
N GLU A 108 -4.81 -11.32 7.04
CA GLU A 108 -6.12 -11.99 7.21
C GLU A 108 -7.13 -11.15 8.01
N SER A 109 -6.65 -10.19 8.80
CA SER A 109 -7.53 -9.24 9.49
C SER A 109 -8.23 -8.27 8.53
N TYR A 110 -7.68 -8.09 7.33
CA TYR A 110 -8.23 -7.24 6.28
C TYR A 110 -9.08 -8.04 5.32
N ARG A 111 -10.29 -7.55 5.06
CA ARG A 111 -11.24 -8.11 4.09
C ARG A 111 -11.45 -7.11 2.97
N PRO A 112 -10.59 -7.13 1.94
CA PRO A 112 -10.65 -6.17 0.85
C PRO A 112 -11.90 -6.37 0.00
N ILE A 113 -12.43 -5.28 -0.52
CA ILE A 113 -13.54 -5.24 -1.46
C ILE A 113 -13.03 -4.84 -2.83
N THR A 114 -13.45 -5.58 -3.85
CA THR A 114 -13.17 -5.21 -5.23
C THR A 114 -14.08 -4.06 -5.66
N VAL A 115 -13.47 -2.99 -6.19
CA VAL A 115 -14.17 -1.83 -6.75
C VAL A 115 -13.88 -1.78 -8.26
N PRO A 116 -14.92 -1.59 -9.11
CA PRO A 116 -14.72 -1.49 -10.54
C PRO A 116 -13.75 -0.40 -10.96
N GLY A 117 -13.01 -0.62 -12.05
CA GLY A 117 -12.07 0.36 -12.61
C GLY A 117 -10.68 0.36 -11.96
N LEU A 118 -10.42 -0.52 -11.00
CA LEU A 118 -9.11 -0.70 -10.38
C LEU A 118 -8.43 -1.99 -10.88
N PRO A 119 -7.09 -2.00 -11.00
CA PRO A 119 -6.34 -3.24 -11.23
C PRO A 119 -6.39 -4.15 -9.98
N PRO A 120 -5.90 -5.40 -10.07
CA PRO A 120 -5.90 -6.33 -8.94
C PRO A 120 -5.15 -5.82 -7.70
N PHE A 121 -4.07 -5.05 -7.89
CA PHE A 121 -3.31 -4.48 -6.79
C PHE A 121 -3.76 -3.04 -6.50
N VAL A 122 -4.31 -2.82 -5.31
CA VAL A 122 -4.88 -1.53 -4.88
C VAL A 122 -4.46 -1.14 -3.45
N GLY A 123 -3.50 -1.87 -2.88
CA GLY A 123 -3.03 -1.71 -1.52
C GLY A 123 -2.65 -3.06 -0.92
N GLY A 124 -2.15 -3.06 0.30
CA GLY A 124 -1.72 -4.25 1.01
C GLY A 124 -0.28 -4.14 1.51
N ALA A 125 0.50 -5.19 1.38
CA ALA A 125 1.89 -5.23 1.80
C ALA A 125 2.82 -5.12 0.59
N VAL A 126 3.72 -4.13 0.60
CA VAL A 126 4.78 -3.94 -0.40
C VAL A 126 6.12 -3.98 0.31
N GLY A 127 7.04 -4.82 -0.16
CA GLY A 127 8.33 -4.95 0.49
C GLY A 127 9.23 -5.96 -0.18
N TYR A 128 10.16 -6.50 0.58
CA TYR A 128 11.11 -7.48 0.09
C TYR A 128 11.34 -8.62 1.08
N LEU A 129 11.80 -9.71 0.51
CA LEU A 129 12.39 -10.84 1.19
C LEU A 129 13.84 -10.94 0.70
N SER A 130 14.80 -11.04 1.62
CA SER A 130 16.18 -11.32 1.25
C SER A 130 16.30 -12.77 0.73
N TYR A 131 17.38 -13.04 0.03
CA TYR A 131 17.67 -14.42 -0.37
C TYR A 131 17.81 -15.35 0.85
N ASP A 132 18.35 -14.85 1.96
CA ASP A 132 18.56 -15.64 3.19
C ASP A 132 17.26 -16.06 3.88
N MET A 133 16.10 -15.51 3.50
CA MET A 133 14.80 -16.03 3.94
C MET A 133 14.55 -17.48 3.54
N VAL A 134 15.26 -18.01 2.53
CA VAL A 134 15.22 -19.44 2.18
C VAL A 134 15.56 -20.34 3.36
N ARG A 135 16.36 -19.86 4.33
CA ARG A 135 16.73 -20.59 5.56
C ARG A 135 15.57 -20.85 6.52
N THR A 136 14.43 -20.17 6.32
CA THR A 136 13.20 -20.52 7.06
C THR A 136 12.54 -21.80 6.55
N PHE A 137 12.92 -22.25 5.37
CA PHE A 137 12.33 -23.42 4.69
C PHE A 137 13.33 -24.54 4.48
N GLU A 138 14.64 -24.21 4.39
CA GLU A 138 15.71 -25.14 4.03
C GLU A 138 16.82 -25.09 5.09
N ASP A 139 17.37 -26.27 5.41
CA ASP A 139 18.55 -26.37 6.28
C ASP A 139 19.83 -26.12 5.46
N LEU A 140 20.33 -24.90 5.51
CA LEU A 140 21.49 -24.44 4.75
C LEU A 140 22.68 -24.20 5.67
N PRO A 141 23.94 -24.34 5.15
CA PRO A 141 25.16 -24.07 5.91
C PRO A 141 25.18 -22.70 6.57
N ALA A 142 26.07 -22.50 7.53
CA ALA A 142 26.17 -21.26 8.31
C ALA A 142 26.17 -20.01 7.44
N ARG A 143 25.44 -18.99 7.88
CA ARG A 143 25.34 -17.69 7.22
C ARG A 143 26.70 -17.00 7.23
N GLN A 144 27.08 -16.40 6.09
CA GLN A 144 28.22 -15.51 6.03
C GLN A 144 27.93 -14.21 6.82
N LYS A 145 29.00 -13.48 7.18
CA LYS A 145 28.85 -12.17 7.83
C LYS A 145 28.03 -11.23 6.93
N ASP A 146 26.98 -10.65 7.48
CA ASP A 146 26.21 -9.60 6.81
C ASP A 146 26.80 -8.21 7.18
N PRO A 147 27.52 -7.56 6.26
CA PRO A 147 28.13 -6.26 6.53
C PRO A 147 27.11 -5.11 6.55
N LEU A 148 25.95 -5.30 5.93
CA LEU A 148 24.92 -4.26 5.79
C LEU A 148 23.92 -4.29 6.95
N ASN A 149 23.78 -5.43 7.63
CA ASN A 149 22.83 -5.66 8.72
C ASN A 149 21.40 -5.21 8.37
N LEU A 150 20.98 -5.52 7.12
CA LEU A 150 19.63 -5.24 6.66
C LEU A 150 18.64 -6.33 7.13
N PRO A 151 17.38 -5.98 7.37
CA PRO A 151 16.35 -6.97 7.65
C PRO A 151 16.22 -7.99 6.52
N ASP A 152 16.07 -9.28 6.84
CA ASP A 152 15.75 -10.29 5.83
C ASP A 152 14.33 -10.20 5.31
N PHE A 153 13.48 -9.48 6.04
CA PHE A 153 12.07 -9.32 5.75
C PHE A 153 11.65 -7.90 6.11
N ALA A 154 11.11 -7.14 5.17
CA ALA A 154 10.53 -5.82 5.42
C ALA A 154 9.36 -5.52 4.49
N PHE A 155 8.20 -5.18 5.05
CA PHE A 155 6.99 -4.85 4.31
C PHE A 155 6.32 -3.57 4.82
N LEU A 156 6.00 -2.69 3.90
CA LEU A 156 5.17 -1.51 4.11
C LEU A 156 3.70 -1.91 3.98
N LEU A 157 2.87 -1.62 4.97
CA LEU A 157 1.41 -1.75 4.84
C LEU A 157 0.88 -0.44 4.27
N THR A 158 0.57 -0.44 2.98
CA THR A 158 0.18 0.77 2.25
C THR A 158 -1.33 0.99 2.26
N ASP A 159 -1.74 2.24 2.45
CA ASP A 159 -3.15 2.66 2.47
C ASP A 159 -3.46 3.82 1.52
N ILE A 160 -2.42 4.39 0.88
CA ILE A 160 -2.50 5.39 -0.18
C ILE A 160 -1.48 5.06 -1.26
N MET A 161 -1.89 5.10 -2.53
CA MET A 161 -1.00 4.85 -3.65
C MET A 161 -1.43 5.62 -4.90
N LEU A 162 -0.50 5.83 -5.80
CA LEU A 162 -0.75 6.24 -7.17
C LEU A 162 -0.64 5.00 -8.07
N ILE A 163 -1.60 4.86 -8.98
CA ILE A 163 -1.59 3.86 -10.02
C ILE A 163 -1.56 4.59 -11.36
N PHE A 164 -0.44 4.51 -12.05
CA PHE A 164 -0.33 5.01 -13.42
C PHE A 164 -0.89 3.96 -14.36
N ASP A 165 -1.87 4.33 -15.17
CA ASP A 165 -2.32 3.58 -16.33
C ASP A 165 -1.60 4.15 -17.56
N ASN A 166 -0.48 3.53 -17.94
CA ASN A 166 0.39 3.99 -19.00
C ASN A 166 -0.30 3.94 -20.38
N VAL A 167 -1.31 3.10 -20.55
CA VAL A 167 -2.10 3.00 -21.79
C VAL A 167 -3.15 4.11 -21.85
N ALA A 168 -3.86 4.35 -20.75
CA ALA A 168 -4.92 5.36 -20.69
C ALA A 168 -4.38 6.78 -20.42
N GLN A 169 -3.08 6.95 -20.13
CA GLN A 169 -2.44 8.21 -19.76
C GLN A 169 -3.15 8.89 -18.58
N LYS A 170 -3.42 8.11 -17.53
CA LYS A 170 -4.15 8.55 -16.35
C LYS A 170 -3.49 8.06 -15.06
N ILE A 171 -3.69 8.82 -14.01
CA ILE A 171 -3.28 8.48 -12.66
C ILE A 171 -4.53 8.26 -11.81
N LYS A 172 -4.63 7.08 -11.19
CA LYS A 172 -5.62 6.84 -10.14
C LYS A 172 -4.95 7.06 -8.78
N VAL A 173 -5.43 8.03 -8.04
CA VAL A 173 -5.00 8.26 -6.65
C VAL A 173 -5.93 7.44 -5.78
N VAL A 174 -5.43 6.35 -5.24
CA VAL A 174 -6.21 5.34 -4.51
C VAL A 174 -5.92 5.42 -3.02
N ALA A 175 -6.95 5.62 -2.21
CA ALA A 175 -6.86 5.46 -0.75
C ALA A 175 -7.71 4.27 -0.32
N THR A 176 -7.10 3.34 0.40
CA THR A 176 -7.82 2.20 0.95
C THR A 176 -8.32 2.53 2.35
N ALA A 177 -9.63 2.66 2.48
CA ALA A 177 -10.28 3.01 3.74
C ALA A 177 -10.46 1.77 4.62
N HIS A 178 -9.83 1.74 5.79
CA HIS A 178 -10.05 0.71 6.79
C HIS A 178 -11.23 1.06 7.70
N VAL A 179 -12.29 0.27 7.63
CA VAL A 179 -13.52 0.43 8.41
C VAL A 179 -13.41 -0.43 9.66
N THR A 180 -13.06 0.16 10.77
CA THR A 180 -12.79 -0.54 12.05
C THR A 180 -14.04 -1.04 12.76
N SER A 181 -15.21 -0.44 12.48
CA SER A 181 -16.51 -0.89 12.99
C SER A 181 -17.63 -0.58 12.00
N LYS A 182 -18.72 -1.35 12.07
CA LYS A 182 -19.89 -1.18 11.19
C LYS A 182 -20.82 -0.01 11.57
N GLY A 183 -20.47 0.76 12.60
CA GLY A 183 -21.26 1.91 13.04
C GLY A 183 -21.22 3.08 12.06
N PRO A 184 -22.32 3.84 11.87
CA PRO A 184 -22.41 4.92 10.90
C PRO A 184 -21.31 5.98 11.05
N ARG A 185 -20.90 6.29 12.27
CA ARG A 185 -19.82 7.25 12.58
C ARG A 185 -18.46 6.75 12.07
N ALA A 186 -18.15 5.47 12.28
CA ALA A 186 -16.89 4.88 11.84
C ALA A 186 -16.80 4.81 10.31
N ILE A 187 -17.89 4.43 9.64
CA ILE A 187 -17.97 4.39 8.17
C ILE A 187 -17.78 5.80 7.60
N LYS A 188 -18.46 6.82 8.14
CA LYS A 188 -18.33 8.22 7.72
C LYS A 188 -16.91 8.74 7.94
N SER A 189 -16.28 8.42 9.07
CA SER A 189 -14.91 8.79 9.38
C SER A 189 -13.91 8.15 8.42
N ALA A 190 -14.08 6.86 8.10
CA ALA A 190 -13.23 6.13 7.15
C ALA A 190 -13.31 6.72 5.74
N TYR A 191 -14.51 7.02 5.25
CA TYR A 191 -14.74 7.68 3.95
C TYR A 191 -14.06 9.04 3.89
N ARG A 192 -14.31 9.89 4.90
CA ARG A 192 -13.72 11.23 4.98
C ARG A 192 -12.21 11.18 5.04
N SER A 193 -11.63 10.32 5.86
CA SER A 193 -10.18 10.15 5.95
C SER A 193 -9.56 9.72 4.61
N ALA A 194 -10.22 8.82 3.87
CA ALA A 194 -9.76 8.38 2.55
C ALA A 194 -9.81 9.53 1.53
N THR A 195 -10.92 10.27 1.46
CA THR A 195 -11.04 11.43 0.55
C THR A 195 -10.03 12.52 0.87
N GLU A 196 -9.79 12.83 2.14
CA GLU A 196 -8.78 13.80 2.58
C GLU A 196 -7.35 13.38 2.19
N ARG A 197 -7.03 12.07 2.26
CA ARG A 197 -5.73 11.55 1.80
C ARG A 197 -5.57 11.68 0.29
N ILE A 198 -6.60 11.35 -0.48
CA ILE A 198 -6.61 11.53 -1.94
C ILE A 198 -6.34 12.99 -2.29
N GLU A 199 -7.09 13.94 -1.72
CA GLU A 199 -6.93 15.36 -2.05
C GLU A 199 -5.54 15.91 -1.66
N ARG A 200 -5.02 15.50 -0.50
CA ARG A 200 -3.65 15.87 -0.10
C ARG A 200 -2.60 15.35 -1.07
N THR A 201 -2.76 14.13 -1.56
CA THR A 201 -1.83 13.54 -2.53
C THR A 201 -1.93 14.26 -3.88
N ILE A 202 -3.13 14.55 -4.36
CA ILE A 202 -3.33 15.34 -5.59
C ILE A 202 -2.73 16.74 -5.45
N ALA A 203 -2.88 17.38 -4.29
CA ALA A 203 -2.31 18.69 -4.04
C ALA A 203 -0.77 18.70 -4.07
N ARG A 204 -0.12 17.58 -3.68
CA ARG A 204 1.34 17.41 -3.82
C ARG A 204 1.76 17.27 -5.28
N LEU A 205 1.05 16.48 -6.05
CA LEU A 205 1.35 16.29 -7.49
C LEU A 205 1.27 17.61 -8.28
N ARG A 206 0.46 18.57 -7.84
CA ARG A 206 0.29 19.88 -8.51
C ARG A 206 1.37 20.91 -8.17
N ARG A 207 2.28 20.61 -7.27
CA ARG A 207 3.43 21.44 -6.93
C ARG A 207 4.62 21.15 -7.84
#